data_d21547441f9c34b1197e7ed548638d62
#
_entry.id   d21547441f9c34b1197e7ed548638d62
#
_cell.length_a   1.000
_cell.length_b   1.000
_cell.length_c   1.000
_cell.angle_alpha   90.00
_cell.angle_beta   90.00
_cell.angle_gamma   90.00
#
_symmetry.space_group_name_H-M   'P 1'
#
loop_
_entity.id
_entity.type
_entity.pdbx_description
1 polymer ?
#
loop_
_entity_poly.entity_id
_entity_poly.type
_entity_poly.pdbx_seq_one_letter_code
_entity_poly.pdbx_strand_id
1 'polypeptide(L)'
;MAAATYPANPALIAFDTSTERMAVAACGPAGEVAWTGAGGAAASATLLREVHAVLAQAGLALAEVDAVAFGAGPGAFTGLRTSCAVAQGLAFGLARPVLAVDSLAVVAEDAPWREGTVWVAMDARMDEVYAAAYRRQGAQWVAVAKPALYTLPALAARWQAEPPSRVAGSALEAFGDRLPVGAAALHPAQTDRAAALLRCARQAWDAGARRDPADALPVYLRDKVALTTAERAQQRAERASA
;
A
#
# COMPACT_ATOMS: atom_id res chain seq x y z
N MET A 1 32.85 -12.23 -1.87
CA MET A 1 32.10 -10.98 -2.01
C MET A 1 32.04 -10.31 -0.65
N ALA A 2 32.52 -9.07 -0.52
CA ALA A 2 32.38 -8.32 0.73
C ALA A 2 30.89 -8.07 0.98
N ALA A 3 30.43 -8.27 2.24
CA ALA A 3 29.07 -7.94 2.62
C ALA A 3 28.87 -6.42 2.40
N ALA A 4 27.85 -6.03 1.65
CA ALA A 4 27.53 -4.63 1.46
C ALA A 4 27.18 -4.01 2.82
N THR A 5 27.94 -2.99 3.22
CA THR A 5 27.68 -2.23 4.44
C THR A 5 26.59 -1.18 4.11
N TYR A 6 25.46 -1.27 4.75
CA TYR A 6 24.33 -0.35 4.54
C TYR A 6 24.30 0.73 5.65
N PRO A 7 23.96 2.00 5.33
CA PRO A 7 23.88 3.05 6.32
C PRO A 7 22.77 2.84 7.33
N ALA A 8 22.99 3.25 8.60
CA ALA A 8 21.97 3.20 9.65
C ALA A 8 20.82 4.20 9.39
N ASN A 9 21.14 5.35 8.75
CA ASN A 9 20.17 6.36 8.32
C ASN A 9 20.16 6.44 6.79
N PRO A 10 19.37 5.61 6.09
CA PRO A 10 19.37 5.58 4.64
C PRO A 10 18.65 6.79 4.04
N ALA A 11 19.13 7.25 2.89
CA ALA A 11 18.40 8.12 2.00
C ALA A 11 17.40 7.25 1.19
N LEU A 12 16.10 7.44 1.44
CA LEU A 12 15.05 6.66 0.80
C LEU A 12 14.15 7.51 -0.06
N ILE A 13 13.70 6.95 -1.18
CA ILE A 13 12.53 7.40 -1.92
C ILE A 13 11.46 6.30 -1.86
N ALA A 14 10.22 6.67 -1.55
CA ALA A 14 9.09 5.77 -1.42
C ALA A 14 7.90 6.31 -2.21
N PHE A 15 7.18 5.46 -2.94
CA PHE A 15 5.95 5.85 -3.65
C PHE A 15 4.95 4.70 -3.76
N ASP A 16 3.67 5.07 -3.80
CA ASP A 16 2.56 4.13 -3.97
C ASP A 16 1.47 4.75 -4.84
N THR A 17 1.10 4.06 -5.91
CA THR A 17 0.03 4.42 -6.85
C THR A 17 -1.12 3.42 -6.84
N SER A 18 -1.21 2.57 -5.82
CA SER A 18 -2.19 1.48 -5.71
C SER A 18 -3.62 1.94 -5.39
N THR A 19 -3.82 3.23 -5.12
CA THR A 19 -5.13 3.83 -4.79
C THR A 19 -5.44 5.04 -5.69
N GLU A 20 -6.64 5.63 -5.52
CA GLU A 20 -7.03 6.88 -6.18
C GLU A 20 -6.14 8.07 -5.78
N ARG A 21 -5.37 7.93 -4.72
CA ARG A 21 -4.39 8.92 -4.28
C ARG A 21 -2.99 8.33 -4.41
N MET A 22 -2.13 9.04 -5.13
CA MET A 22 -0.71 8.74 -5.23
C MET A 22 0.01 9.33 -4.01
N ALA A 23 0.91 8.55 -3.42
CA ALA A 23 1.78 8.96 -2.34
C ALA A 23 3.23 8.92 -2.81
N VAL A 24 4.01 9.95 -2.49
CA VAL A 24 5.45 10.02 -2.73
C VAL A 24 6.10 10.62 -1.49
N ALA A 25 7.17 10.01 -0.98
CA ALA A 25 7.90 10.55 0.17
C ALA A 25 9.38 10.22 0.07
N ALA A 26 10.21 11.07 0.63
CA ALA A 26 11.65 10.84 0.73
C ALA A 26 12.18 11.24 2.10
N CYS A 27 13.29 10.66 2.50
CA CYS A 27 14.09 11.13 3.61
C CYS A 27 15.53 11.38 3.15
N GLY A 28 16.04 12.55 3.49
CA GLY A 28 17.37 13.00 3.10
C GLY A 28 17.96 14.01 4.09
N PRO A 29 19.05 14.68 3.72
CA PRO A 29 19.73 15.64 4.60
C PRO A 29 18.86 16.80 5.08
N ALA A 30 17.89 17.25 4.27
CA ALA A 30 16.94 18.30 4.65
C ALA A 30 15.76 17.79 5.49
N GLY A 31 15.70 16.48 5.79
CA GLY A 31 14.65 15.86 6.57
C GLY A 31 13.72 14.95 5.74
N GLU A 32 12.51 14.74 6.26
CA GLU A 32 11.47 13.97 5.59
C GLU A 32 10.54 14.89 4.81
N VAL A 33 10.24 14.49 3.59
CA VAL A 33 9.27 15.18 2.71
C VAL A 33 8.21 14.17 2.29
N ALA A 34 6.96 14.54 2.43
CA ALA A 34 5.81 13.72 2.03
C ALA A 34 4.87 14.54 1.13
N TRP A 35 4.43 13.94 0.03
CA TRP A 35 3.51 14.52 -0.92
C TRP A 35 2.43 13.52 -1.28
N THR A 36 1.20 14.00 -1.39
CA THR A 36 0.06 13.19 -1.82
C THR A 36 -0.73 13.96 -2.87
N GLY A 37 -1.10 13.30 -3.95
CA GLY A 37 -1.88 13.91 -5.03
C GLY A 37 -2.80 12.93 -5.74
N ALA A 38 -3.32 13.33 -6.90
CA ALA A 38 -4.19 12.49 -7.71
C ALA A 38 -3.44 11.25 -8.21
N GLY A 39 -4.02 10.08 -7.99
CA GLY A 39 -3.55 8.79 -8.45
C GLY A 39 -4.36 8.27 -9.65
N GLY A 40 -4.63 6.96 -9.67
CA GLY A 40 -5.40 6.33 -10.73
C GLY A 40 -4.74 6.44 -12.09
N ALA A 41 -5.49 6.78 -13.13
CA ALA A 41 -5.00 6.85 -14.51
C ALA A 41 -3.91 7.92 -14.73
N ALA A 42 -3.90 9.00 -13.94
CA ALA A 42 -2.92 10.07 -14.05
C ALA A 42 -1.55 9.73 -13.43
N ALA A 43 -1.49 8.73 -12.57
CA ALA A 43 -0.28 8.39 -11.81
C ALA A 43 0.93 8.09 -12.71
N SER A 44 0.75 7.33 -13.79
CA SER A 44 1.85 6.95 -14.68
C SER A 44 2.50 8.15 -15.39
N ALA A 45 1.73 9.21 -15.65
CA ALA A 45 2.22 10.41 -16.33
C ALA A 45 2.95 11.37 -15.37
N THR A 46 2.67 11.32 -14.08
CA THR A 46 3.13 12.34 -13.12
C THR A 46 4.10 11.81 -12.07
N LEU A 47 4.12 10.49 -11.81
CA LEU A 47 4.90 9.90 -10.72
C LEU A 47 6.38 10.31 -10.74
N LEU A 48 7.08 10.19 -11.86
CA LEU A 48 8.50 10.53 -11.93
C LEU A 48 8.76 12.01 -11.65
N ARG A 49 7.88 12.90 -12.11
CA ARG A 49 7.97 14.33 -11.81
C ARG A 49 7.87 14.58 -10.31
N GLU A 50 6.90 13.94 -9.64
CA GLU A 50 6.71 14.11 -8.19
C GLU A 50 7.85 13.45 -7.40
N VAL A 51 8.40 12.32 -7.87
CA VAL A 51 9.62 11.73 -7.29
C VAL A 51 10.78 12.72 -7.31
N HIS A 52 11.05 13.37 -8.45
CA HIS A 52 12.11 14.38 -8.54
C HIS A 52 11.83 15.61 -7.67
N ALA A 53 10.60 16.09 -7.61
CA ALA A 53 10.21 17.22 -6.78
C ALA A 53 10.40 16.95 -5.28
N VAL A 54 9.99 15.76 -4.82
CA VAL A 54 10.12 15.34 -3.42
C VAL A 54 11.60 15.12 -3.05
N LEU A 55 12.40 14.50 -3.91
CA LEU A 55 13.85 14.36 -3.70
C LEU A 55 14.54 15.72 -3.57
N ALA A 56 14.25 16.66 -4.47
CA ALA A 56 14.83 17.99 -4.42
C ALA A 56 14.50 18.72 -3.10
N GLN A 57 13.24 18.60 -2.62
CA GLN A 57 12.82 19.17 -1.34
C GLN A 57 13.53 18.49 -0.14
N ALA A 58 13.82 17.19 -0.24
CA ALA A 58 14.56 16.44 0.78
C ALA A 58 16.09 16.70 0.73
N GLY A 59 16.54 17.54 -0.22
CA GLY A 59 17.96 17.86 -0.39
C GLY A 59 18.75 16.70 -0.98
N LEU A 60 18.11 15.83 -1.79
CA LEU A 60 18.73 14.66 -2.39
C LEU A 60 18.81 14.75 -3.91
N ALA A 61 19.97 14.44 -4.46
CA ALA A 61 20.04 13.99 -5.84
C ALA A 61 19.60 12.52 -5.96
N LEU A 62 19.04 12.14 -7.11
CA LEU A 62 18.58 10.77 -7.33
C LEU A 62 19.71 9.73 -7.12
N ALA A 63 20.96 10.07 -7.49
CA ALA A 63 22.11 9.18 -7.33
C ALA A 63 22.52 8.92 -5.85
N GLU A 64 22.03 9.74 -4.91
CA GLU A 64 22.34 9.62 -3.48
C GLU A 64 21.34 8.70 -2.74
N VAL A 65 20.29 8.24 -3.44
CA VAL A 65 19.29 7.34 -2.86
C VAL A 65 19.91 5.96 -2.57
N ASP A 66 19.72 5.45 -1.35
CA ASP A 66 20.21 4.14 -0.91
C ASP A 66 19.25 2.99 -1.26
N ALA A 67 17.95 3.27 -1.32
CA ALA A 67 16.95 2.29 -1.74
C ALA A 67 15.69 2.98 -2.28
N VAL A 68 15.00 2.26 -3.18
CA VAL A 68 13.70 2.65 -3.73
C VAL A 68 12.61 1.78 -3.11
N ALA A 69 11.71 2.40 -2.35
CA ALA A 69 10.56 1.73 -1.77
C ALA A 69 9.32 1.92 -2.64
N PHE A 70 8.48 0.91 -2.73
CA PHE A 70 7.22 1.01 -3.47
C PHE A 70 6.09 0.26 -2.77
N GLY A 71 4.86 0.78 -2.90
CA GLY A 71 3.66 0.07 -2.49
C GLY A 71 3.46 -1.16 -3.38
N ALA A 72 3.69 -2.34 -2.79
CA ALA A 72 3.62 -3.61 -3.52
C ALA A 72 2.18 -4.13 -3.62
N GLY A 73 1.23 -3.54 -2.92
CA GLY A 73 -0.16 -3.97 -2.89
C GLY A 73 -0.60 -4.60 -1.58
N PRO A 74 -1.86 -5.09 -1.55
CA PRO A 74 -2.83 -5.11 -2.64
C PRO A 74 -3.40 -3.72 -3.00
N GLY A 75 -4.03 -3.62 -4.18
CA GLY A 75 -4.62 -2.37 -4.66
C GLY A 75 -4.99 -2.41 -6.15
N ALA A 76 -5.17 -1.23 -6.75
CA ALA A 76 -5.53 -1.08 -8.15
C ALA A 76 -4.44 -1.64 -9.07
N PHE A 77 -4.81 -2.57 -9.95
CA PHE A 77 -3.92 -3.35 -10.80
C PHE A 77 -2.93 -2.49 -11.63
N THR A 78 -3.45 -1.44 -12.30
CA THR A 78 -2.61 -0.53 -13.09
C THR A 78 -1.63 0.24 -12.18
N GLY A 79 -2.11 0.72 -11.03
CA GLY A 79 -1.28 1.44 -10.07
C GLY A 79 -0.15 0.58 -9.51
N LEU A 80 -0.43 -0.66 -9.11
CA LEU A 80 0.58 -1.60 -8.63
C LEU A 80 1.69 -1.84 -9.66
N ARG A 81 1.33 -2.00 -10.93
CA ARG A 81 2.31 -2.15 -12.02
C ARG A 81 3.13 -0.90 -12.24
N THR A 82 2.50 0.28 -12.17
CA THR A 82 3.20 1.56 -12.30
C THR A 82 4.24 1.72 -11.20
N SER A 83 3.87 1.56 -9.92
CA SER A 83 4.82 1.62 -8.80
C SER A 83 5.94 0.62 -8.96
N CYS A 84 5.63 -0.65 -9.25
CA CYS A 84 6.62 -1.70 -9.38
C CYS A 84 7.60 -1.41 -10.54
N ALA A 85 7.10 -1.07 -11.74
CA ALA A 85 7.94 -0.82 -12.91
C ALA A 85 8.85 0.40 -12.72
N VAL A 86 8.33 1.48 -12.12
CA VAL A 86 9.14 2.68 -11.83
C VAL A 86 10.18 2.36 -10.76
N ALA A 87 9.83 1.60 -9.71
CA ALA A 87 10.79 1.19 -8.68
C ALA A 87 11.91 0.33 -9.26
N GLN A 88 11.57 -0.66 -10.10
CA GLN A 88 12.56 -1.47 -10.79
C GLN A 88 13.49 -0.62 -11.67
N GLY A 89 12.92 0.24 -12.52
CA GLY A 89 13.71 1.07 -13.43
C GLY A 89 14.68 2.01 -12.71
N LEU A 90 14.22 2.70 -11.65
CA LEU A 90 15.06 3.57 -10.83
C LEU A 90 16.15 2.76 -10.10
N ALA A 91 15.77 1.67 -9.44
CA ALA A 91 16.70 0.87 -8.66
C ALA A 91 17.78 0.19 -9.54
N PHE A 92 17.42 -0.29 -10.73
CA PHE A 92 18.39 -0.78 -11.71
C PHE A 92 19.36 0.30 -12.16
N GLY A 93 18.83 1.49 -12.54
CA GLY A 93 19.68 2.61 -12.98
C GLY A 93 20.65 3.10 -11.92
N LEU A 94 20.28 2.97 -10.66
CA LEU A 94 21.07 3.37 -9.50
C LEU A 94 21.97 2.27 -8.93
N ALA A 95 21.83 1.02 -9.37
CA ALA A 95 22.40 -0.18 -8.74
C ALA A 95 22.06 -0.26 -7.24
N ARG A 96 20.80 0.02 -6.87
CA ARG A 96 20.30 0.06 -5.49
C ARG A 96 19.20 -0.99 -5.27
N PRO A 97 19.00 -1.47 -4.03
CA PRO A 97 17.93 -2.39 -3.71
C PRO A 97 16.56 -1.73 -3.77
N VAL A 98 15.51 -2.56 -3.89
CA VAL A 98 14.12 -2.17 -3.69
C VAL A 98 13.60 -2.65 -2.33
N LEU A 99 12.60 -1.93 -1.81
CA LEU A 99 11.81 -2.29 -0.63
C LEU A 99 10.34 -2.41 -1.03
N ALA A 100 9.81 -3.63 -1.00
CA ALA A 100 8.40 -3.88 -1.26
C ALA A 100 7.59 -3.65 0.02
N VAL A 101 6.73 -2.65 0.03
CA VAL A 101 5.92 -2.26 1.19
C VAL A 101 4.49 -2.76 1.00
N ASP A 102 3.95 -3.44 2.02
CA ASP A 102 2.54 -3.85 2.06
C ASP A 102 1.63 -2.63 2.14
N SER A 103 0.81 -2.40 1.11
CA SER A 103 -0.06 -1.22 1.01
C SER A 103 -1.17 -1.18 2.08
N LEU A 104 -1.58 -2.33 2.64
CA LEU A 104 -2.50 -2.36 3.78
C LEU A 104 -1.78 -2.03 5.09
N ALA A 105 -0.53 -2.46 5.27
CA ALA A 105 0.26 -2.07 6.43
C ALA A 105 0.50 -0.55 6.48
N VAL A 106 0.60 0.12 5.33
CA VAL A 106 0.65 1.60 5.25
C VAL A 106 -0.61 2.23 5.83
N VAL A 107 -1.79 1.66 5.60
CA VAL A 107 -3.05 2.14 6.18
C VAL A 107 -3.08 1.94 7.69
N ALA A 108 -2.55 0.81 8.19
CA ALA A 108 -2.42 0.58 9.64
C ALA A 108 -1.45 1.58 10.28
N GLU A 109 -0.35 1.94 9.59
CA GLU A 109 0.64 2.93 10.06
C GLU A 109 0.10 4.37 10.02
N ASP A 110 -0.76 4.70 9.05
CA ASP A 110 -1.43 6.00 8.96
C ASP A 110 -2.46 6.20 10.07
N ALA A 111 -3.12 5.12 10.52
CA ALA A 111 -4.11 5.18 11.60
C ALA A 111 -3.47 5.65 12.94
N PRO A 112 -4.26 6.30 13.82
CA PRO A 112 -3.73 6.91 15.04
C PRO A 112 -3.29 5.92 16.12
N TRP A 113 -3.54 4.63 15.93
CA TRP A 113 -3.26 3.61 16.94
C TRP A 113 -1.83 3.08 16.84
N ARG A 114 -1.17 2.93 17.98
CA ARG A 114 0.20 2.40 18.09
C ARG A 114 0.28 1.08 18.86
N GLU A 115 -0.85 0.58 19.35
CA GLU A 115 -0.96 -0.66 20.10
C GLU A 115 -2.19 -1.45 19.66
N GLY A 116 -2.21 -2.74 20.04
CA GLY A 116 -3.32 -3.62 19.76
C GLY A 116 -3.40 -4.08 18.30
N THR A 117 -4.53 -4.69 17.94
CA THR A 117 -4.80 -5.18 16.59
C THR A 117 -5.66 -4.16 15.84
N VAL A 118 -5.26 -3.86 14.61
CA VAL A 118 -5.99 -3.00 13.67
C VAL A 118 -6.38 -3.85 12.46
N TRP A 119 -7.67 -3.94 12.18
CA TRP A 119 -8.14 -4.41 10.90
C TRP A 119 -8.05 -3.29 9.87
N VAL A 120 -7.47 -3.59 8.74
CA VAL A 120 -7.47 -2.72 7.57
C VAL A 120 -8.45 -3.28 6.56
N ALA A 121 -9.35 -2.43 6.06
CA ALA A 121 -10.35 -2.78 5.06
C ALA A 121 -10.36 -1.71 3.96
N MET A 122 -9.93 -2.09 2.76
CA MET A 122 -9.85 -1.21 1.59
C MET A 122 -10.85 -1.63 0.53
N ASP A 123 -11.58 -0.68 -0.04
CA ASP A 123 -12.46 -0.93 -1.18
C ASP A 123 -11.66 -1.56 -2.35
N ALA A 124 -11.99 -2.80 -2.67
CA ALA A 124 -11.39 -3.53 -3.78
C ALA A 124 -12.20 -3.43 -5.08
N ARG A 125 -13.26 -2.60 -5.09
CA ARG A 125 -14.27 -2.51 -6.13
C ARG A 125 -15.08 -3.81 -6.26
N MET A 126 -16.16 -3.80 -7.06
CA MET A 126 -17.00 -4.97 -7.35
C MET A 126 -17.61 -5.60 -6.09
N ASP A 127 -17.98 -4.78 -5.10
CA ASP A 127 -18.51 -5.23 -3.80
C ASP A 127 -17.57 -6.16 -3.01
N GLU A 128 -16.26 -6.00 -3.20
CA GLU A 128 -15.23 -6.75 -2.48
C GLU A 128 -14.29 -5.82 -1.69
N VAL A 129 -13.61 -6.40 -0.72
CA VAL A 129 -12.73 -5.69 0.23
C VAL A 129 -11.38 -6.39 0.31
N TYR A 130 -10.30 -5.66 0.11
CA TYR A 130 -8.99 -6.11 0.57
C TYR A 130 -8.90 -5.90 2.06
N ALA A 131 -8.76 -6.96 2.84
CA ALA A 131 -8.64 -6.83 4.28
C ALA A 131 -7.51 -7.68 4.86
N ALA A 132 -6.96 -7.18 5.97
CA ALA A 132 -5.95 -7.83 6.79
C ALA A 132 -6.05 -7.32 8.22
N ALA A 133 -5.50 -8.06 9.18
CA ALA A 133 -5.33 -7.57 10.55
C ALA A 133 -3.85 -7.48 10.89
N TYR A 134 -3.45 -6.35 11.44
CA TYR A 134 -2.08 -6.08 11.84
C TYR A 134 -1.97 -5.80 13.33
N ARG A 135 -0.87 -6.26 13.92
CA ARG A 135 -0.50 -5.93 15.30
C ARG A 135 0.88 -5.31 15.33
N ARG A 136 1.04 -4.27 16.13
CA ARG A 136 2.35 -3.64 16.30
C ARG A 136 3.26 -4.54 17.15
N GLN A 137 4.47 -4.80 16.66
CA GLN A 137 5.55 -5.49 17.35
C GLN A 137 6.81 -4.63 17.26
N GLY A 138 7.14 -3.92 18.35
CA GLY A 138 8.18 -2.89 18.29
C GLY A 138 7.80 -1.77 17.32
N ALA A 139 8.67 -1.50 16.36
CA ALA A 139 8.41 -0.51 15.31
C ALA A 139 7.59 -1.06 14.13
N GLN A 140 7.41 -2.39 13.99
CA GLN A 140 6.84 -3.02 12.81
C GLN A 140 5.37 -3.40 12.97
N TRP A 141 4.63 -3.36 11.87
CA TRP A 141 3.32 -3.97 11.75
C TRP A 141 3.44 -5.40 11.23
N VAL A 142 2.98 -6.36 12.02
CA VAL A 142 3.00 -7.78 11.67
C VAL A 142 1.58 -8.24 11.38
N ALA A 143 1.35 -8.86 10.24
CA ALA A 143 0.06 -9.39 9.87
C ALA A 143 -0.30 -10.58 10.78
N VAL A 144 -1.37 -10.44 11.57
CA VAL A 144 -1.98 -11.51 12.39
C VAL A 144 -3.12 -12.20 11.63
N ALA A 145 -3.74 -11.49 10.67
CA ALA A 145 -4.52 -12.08 9.60
C ALA A 145 -3.94 -11.56 8.27
N LYS A 146 -3.50 -12.48 7.41
CA LYS A 146 -2.83 -12.13 6.15
C LYS A 146 -3.75 -11.34 5.22
N PRO A 147 -3.21 -10.44 4.37
CA PRO A 147 -3.97 -9.79 3.32
C PRO A 147 -4.73 -10.79 2.45
N ALA A 148 -6.03 -10.55 2.28
CA ALA A 148 -6.89 -11.35 1.43
C ALA A 148 -7.99 -10.50 0.80
N LEU A 149 -8.57 -11.01 -0.29
CA LEU A 149 -9.76 -10.45 -0.91
C LEU A 149 -10.99 -11.12 -0.31
N TYR A 150 -11.92 -10.32 0.20
CA TYR A 150 -13.17 -10.79 0.80
C TYR A 150 -14.37 -10.24 0.03
N THR A 151 -15.40 -11.06 -0.11
CA THR A 151 -16.75 -10.54 -0.33
C THR A 151 -17.28 -9.91 0.97
N LEU A 152 -18.23 -8.98 0.89
CA LEU A 152 -18.85 -8.39 2.10
C LEU A 152 -19.42 -9.44 3.06
N PRO A 153 -20.20 -10.48 2.58
CA PRO A 153 -20.68 -11.54 3.48
C PRO A 153 -19.55 -12.32 4.16
N ALA A 154 -18.46 -12.63 3.45
CA ALA A 154 -17.34 -13.37 4.02
C ALA A 154 -16.61 -12.56 5.10
N LEU A 155 -16.38 -11.25 4.88
CA LEU A 155 -15.80 -10.38 5.86
C LEU A 155 -16.71 -10.19 7.07
N ALA A 156 -18.02 -10.05 6.83
CA ALA A 156 -19.03 -9.96 7.89
C ALA A 156 -19.02 -11.20 8.79
N ALA A 157 -19.02 -12.39 8.21
CA ALA A 157 -18.94 -13.66 8.96
C ALA A 157 -17.64 -13.76 9.77
N ARG A 158 -16.52 -13.31 9.20
CA ARG A 158 -15.23 -13.26 9.91
C ARG A 158 -15.27 -12.34 11.12
N TRP A 159 -15.85 -11.13 10.98
CA TRP A 159 -15.97 -10.16 12.06
C TRP A 159 -17.05 -10.47 13.08
N GLN A 160 -18.07 -11.26 12.72
CA GLN A 160 -19.03 -11.81 13.68
C GLN A 160 -18.39 -12.86 14.59
N ALA A 161 -17.52 -13.71 14.03
CA ALA A 161 -16.78 -14.72 14.80
C ALA A 161 -15.70 -14.09 15.70
N GLU A 162 -15.04 -13.04 15.23
CA GLU A 162 -13.98 -12.33 15.95
C GLU A 162 -14.13 -10.81 15.71
N PRO A 163 -14.94 -10.13 16.53
CA PRO A 163 -15.26 -8.72 16.34
C PRO A 163 -14.00 -7.84 16.36
N PRO A 164 -13.83 -6.94 15.38
CA PRO A 164 -12.72 -6.02 15.37
C PRO A 164 -12.87 -4.97 16.48
N SER A 165 -11.79 -4.60 17.16
CA SER A 165 -11.77 -3.46 18.08
C SER A 165 -11.45 -2.13 17.37
N ARG A 166 -10.76 -2.21 16.23
CA ARG A 166 -10.30 -1.05 15.43
C ARG A 166 -10.33 -1.41 13.96
N VAL A 167 -10.89 -0.52 13.13
CA VAL A 167 -10.95 -0.70 11.67
C VAL A 167 -10.50 0.58 10.98
N ALA A 168 -9.57 0.46 10.03
CA ALA A 168 -9.09 1.55 9.21
C ALA A 168 -9.28 1.25 7.72
N GLY A 169 -9.47 2.29 6.91
CA GLY A 169 -9.43 2.19 5.46
C GLY A 169 -10.72 2.58 4.74
N SER A 170 -10.60 2.69 3.42
CA SER A 170 -11.62 3.27 2.54
C SER A 170 -12.90 2.44 2.41
N ALA A 171 -12.89 1.16 2.76
CA ALA A 171 -14.09 0.33 2.77
C ALA A 171 -15.15 0.85 3.75
N LEU A 172 -14.75 1.55 4.82
CA LEU A 172 -15.66 2.16 5.79
C LEU A 172 -16.57 3.20 5.15
N GLU A 173 -16.03 4.05 4.26
CA GLU A 173 -16.83 5.04 3.52
C GLU A 173 -17.58 4.38 2.35
N ALA A 174 -16.92 3.46 1.63
CA ALA A 174 -17.49 2.84 0.45
C ALA A 174 -18.71 1.96 0.74
N PHE A 175 -18.74 1.30 1.88
CA PHE A 175 -19.77 0.32 2.22
C PHE A 175 -20.65 0.73 3.41
N GLY A 176 -20.21 1.65 4.27
CA GLY A 176 -21.00 2.16 5.38
C GLY A 176 -21.61 1.04 6.24
N ASP A 177 -22.94 1.10 6.43
CA ASP A 177 -23.69 0.13 7.24
C ASP A 177 -23.66 -1.32 6.72
N ARG A 178 -23.19 -1.54 5.49
CA ARG A 178 -22.99 -2.89 4.94
C ARG A 178 -21.80 -3.62 5.58
N LEU A 179 -20.91 -2.91 6.30
CA LEU A 179 -19.81 -3.50 7.06
C LEU A 179 -20.18 -3.60 8.55
N PRO A 180 -20.30 -4.80 9.12
CA PRO A 180 -20.68 -4.97 10.53
C PRO A 180 -19.51 -4.72 11.47
N VAL A 181 -19.07 -3.48 11.57
CA VAL A 181 -17.91 -3.08 12.40
C VAL A 181 -18.22 -3.08 13.91
N GLY A 182 -19.50 -3.18 14.30
CA GLY A 182 -19.92 -3.21 15.70
C GLY A 182 -19.49 -1.96 16.44
N ALA A 183 -18.88 -2.14 17.64
CA ALA A 183 -18.36 -1.08 18.48
C ALA A 183 -16.89 -0.72 18.20
N ALA A 184 -16.35 -1.11 17.04
CA ALA A 184 -14.96 -0.81 16.68
C ALA A 184 -14.71 0.69 16.59
N ALA A 185 -13.51 1.14 17.01
CA ALA A 185 -13.03 2.47 16.69
C ALA A 185 -12.68 2.55 15.20
N LEU A 186 -13.13 3.60 14.49
CA LEU A 186 -13.05 3.71 13.05
C LEU A 186 -12.06 4.80 12.61
N HIS A 187 -11.31 4.52 11.53
CA HIS A 187 -10.41 5.47 10.87
C HIS A 187 -10.56 5.35 9.34
N PRO A 188 -11.58 5.97 8.74
CA PRO A 188 -11.84 5.85 7.30
C PRO A 188 -10.85 6.64 6.44
N ALA A 189 -10.43 7.81 6.92
CA ALA A 189 -9.56 8.71 6.17
C ALA A 189 -8.10 8.23 6.22
N GLN A 190 -7.40 8.37 5.09
CA GLN A 190 -5.94 8.23 5.01
C GLN A 190 -5.36 9.64 4.90
N THR A 191 -4.97 10.22 6.03
CA THR A 191 -4.60 11.64 6.14
C THR A 191 -3.15 11.87 5.78
N ASP A 192 -2.27 10.94 6.12
CA ASP A 192 -0.81 11.07 5.96
C ASP A 192 -0.18 9.82 5.35
N ARG A 193 -0.83 9.29 4.30
CA ARG A 193 -0.40 8.05 3.62
C ARG A 193 1.06 8.09 3.14
N ALA A 194 1.54 9.24 2.66
CA ALA A 194 2.89 9.35 2.13
C ALA A 194 3.96 9.23 3.24
N ALA A 195 3.77 9.90 4.38
CA ALA A 195 4.67 9.74 5.51
C ALA A 195 4.54 8.36 6.15
N ALA A 196 3.34 7.77 6.21
CA ALA A 196 3.16 6.39 6.66
C ALA A 196 3.91 5.40 5.77
N LEU A 197 3.87 5.57 4.46
CA LEU A 197 4.64 4.76 3.51
C LEU A 197 6.14 4.87 3.77
N LEU A 198 6.66 6.08 4.01
CA LEU A 198 8.07 6.28 4.32
C LEU A 198 8.47 5.60 5.64
N ARG A 199 7.63 5.69 6.68
CA ARG A 199 7.85 4.98 7.94
C ARG A 199 7.89 3.47 7.74
N CYS A 200 6.97 2.90 6.96
CA CYS A 200 6.98 1.48 6.60
C CYS A 200 8.24 1.10 5.79
N ALA A 201 8.68 1.97 4.87
CA ALA A 201 9.91 1.76 4.10
C ALA A 201 11.15 1.71 5.01
N ARG A 202 11.25 2.61 6.00
CA ARG A 202 12.33 2.56 7.01
C ARG A 202 12.30 1.28 7.83
N GLN A 203 11.11 0.87 8.28
CA GLN A 203 10.95 -0.40 9.00
C GLN A 203 11.42 -1.59 8.16
N ALA A 204 11.09 -1.61 6.87
CA ALA A 204 11.55 -2.64 5.94
C ALA A 204 13.08 -2.61 5.74
N TRP A 205 13.67 -1.41 5.67
CA TRP A 205 15.12 -1.25 5.62
C TRP A 205 15.81 -1.80 6.87
N ASP A 206 15.34 -1.43 8.06
CA ASP A 206 15.90 -1.85 9.34
C ASP A 206 15.76 -3.36 9.56
N ALA A 207 14.68 -3.95 9.05
CA ALA A 207 14.47 -5.39 9.02
C ALA A 207 15.33 -6.14 7.99
N GLY A 208 16.11 -5.43 7.17
CA GLY A 208 16.91 -6.05 6.11
C GLY A 208 16.11 -6.57 4.92
N ALA A 209 14.87 -6.10 4.73
CA ALA A 209 13.95 -6.57 3.67
C ALA A 209 14.30 -6.04 2.27
N ARG A 210 15.57 -5.77 2.02
CA ARG A 210 16.13 -5.34 0.73
C ARG A 210 16.08 -6.47 -0.27
N ARG A 211 15.63 -6.17 -1.51
CA ARG A 211 15.54 -7.13 -2.60
C ARG A 211 16.29 -6.61 -3.82
N ASP A 212 16.75 -7.55 -4.65
CA ASP A 212 17.20 -7.21 -6.00
C ASP A 212 16.02 -6.58 -6.78
N PRO A 213 16.25 -5.50 -7.56
CA PRO A 213 15.20 -4.92 -8.41
C PRO A 213 14.54 -5.94 -9.35
N ALA A 214 15.27 -6.97 -9.81
CA ALA A 214 14.71 -8.03 -10.64
C ALA A 214 13.61 -8.85 -9.92
N ASP A 215 13.69 -8.94 -8.59
CA ASP A 215 12.74 -9.67 -7.75
C ASP A 215 11.57 -8.80 -7.25
N ALA A 216 11.51 -7.53 -7.66
CA ALA A 216 10.40 -6.65 -7.31
C ALA A 216 9.13 -7.10 -8.05
N LEU A 217 8.13 -7.55 -7.31
CA LEU A 217 6.86 -7.99 -7.85
C LEU A 217 5.69 -7.38 -7.07
N PRO A 218 4.60 -7.00 -7.76
CA PRO A 218 3.38 -6.60 -7.08
C PRO A 218 2.65 -7.80 -6.49
N VAL A 219 1.92 -7.58 -5.40
CA VAL A 219 1.08 -8.58 -4.75
C VAL A 219 -0.34 -8.50 -5.32
N TYR A 220 -0.73 -9.52 -6.06
CA TYR A 220 -2.08 -9.66 -6.59
C TYR A 220 -2.89 -10.61 -5.71
N LEU A 221 -4.00 -10.12 -5.16
CA LEU A 221 -4.95 -10.94 -4.39
C LEU A 221 -6.21 -11.28 -5.18
N ARG A 222 -6.40 -10.65 -6.33
CA ARG A 222 -7.50 -10.95 -7.24
C ARG A 222 -6.95 -11.70 -8.44
N ASP A 223 -7.34 -12.95 -8.59
CA ASP A 223 -6.88 -13.83 -9.68
C ASP A 223 -7.49 -13.43 -11.04
N LYS A 224 -8.75 -12.96 -11.03
CA LYS A 224 -9.45 -12.50 -12.24
C LYS A 224 -9.70 -10.99 -12.18
N VAL A 225 -8.99 -10.23 -12.99
CA VAL A 225 -9.10 -8.77 -13.04
C VAL A 225 -10.24 -8.31 -13.95
N ALA A 226 -10.73 -9.16 -14.86
CA ALA A 226 -11.82 -8.85 -15.76
C ALA A 226 -12.67 -10.11 -16.03
N LEU A 227 -13.98 -9.90 -16.06
CA LEU A 227 -14.90 -10.91 -16.58
C LEU A 227 -14.70 -11.05 -18.10
N THR A 228 -14.74 -12.26 -18.58
CA THR A 228 -14.80 -12.54 -20.02
C THR A 228 -16.10 -11.94 -20.60
N THR A 229 -16.17 -11.81 -21.92
CA THR A 229 -17.38 -11.31 -22.59
C THR A 229 -18.61 -12.20 -22.29
N ALA A 230 -18.40 -13.51 -22.17
CA ALA A 230 -19.45 -14.47 -21.82
C ALA A 230 -19.94 -14.28 -20.38
N GLU A 231 -19.02 -14.15 -19.40
CA GLU A 231 -19.34 -13.91 -17.98
C GLU A 231 -20.07 -12.57 -17.78
N ARG A 232 -19.71 -11.51 -18.54
CA ARG A 232 -20.43 -10.22 -18.52
C ARG A 232 -21.85 -10.34 -19.07
N ALA A 233 -22.03 -11.11 -20.15
CA ALA A 233 -23.35 -11.34 -20.73
C ALA A 233 -24.25 -12.10 -19.77
N GLN A 234 -23.73 -13.14 -19.11
CA GLN A 234 -24.42 -13.90 -18.10
C GLN A 234 -24.85 -13.05 -16.90
N GLN A 235 -23.93 -12.24 -16.36
CA GLN A 235 -24.21 -11.34 -15.23
C GLN A 235 -25.26 -10.26 -15.57
N ARG A 236 -25.29 -9.80 -16.83
CA ARG A 236 -26.33 -8.87 -17.31
C ARG A 236 -27.69 -9.57 -17.40
N ALA A 237 -27.73 -10.81 -17.85
CA ALA A 237 -28.97 -11.58 -17.92
C ALA A 237 -29.55 -11.86 -16.54
N GLU A 238 -28.71 -12.23 -15.57
CA GLU A 238 -29.07 -12.44 -14.16
C GLU A 238 -29.65 -11.18 -13.51
N ARG A 239 -29.03 -10.01 -13.75
CA ARG A 239 -29.51 -8.71 -13.24
C ARG A 239 -30.82 -8.23 -13.91
N ALA A 240 -31.11 -8.67 -15.12
CA ALA A 240 -32.33 -8.30 -15.81
C ALA A 240 -33.53 -9.20 -15.42
N SER A 241 -33.26 -10.34 -14.74
CA SER A 241 -34.26 -11.29 -14.26
C SER A 241 -34.55 -11.20 -12.74
N ALA A 242 -33.85 -10.29 -12.01
CA ALA A 242 -34.05 -10.01 -10.60
C ALA A 242 -34.73 -8.65 -10.38
#